data_8ec0e84ac191bcbda28a87cbd2041283
#
_entry.id   8ec0e84ac191bcbda28a87cbd2041283
#
_cell.length_a   1.000
_cell.length_b   1.000
_cell.length_c   1.000
_cell.angle_alpha   90.00
_cell.angle_beta   90.00
_cell.angle_gamma   90.00
#
_symmetry.space_group_name_H-M   'P 1'
#
loop_
_entity.id
_entity.type
_entity.pdbx_description
1 polymer ?
#
loop_
_entity_poly.entity_id
_entity_poly.type
_entity_poly.pdbx_seq_one_letter_code
_entity_poly.pdbx_strand_id
1 'polypeptide(L)'
;MRKNLTFFTFLLQTRTWKQRKLAMRKPNLAGKIITVVGGLGPVGHGLAASLIESGATVIIPSRFQEKLDELSDKLGSPAGLCTLHGGFADDDSNSNVVEKIKYEFGKIDGVVAHGGLIRSDTLGTGVVGKSILKVSPEKVLEDTQILLRLHLTAAQALIPMLESKIGTESWESHPPYTFLTGGLREEETSLQAEGPALTSLYGLGLSLRAATSQSQVKVNELRIALHLNESDEERMHKAKRPLSLDLGLLTAYLNERSYNSLMCTKGMRYRVQTNEELEELLLRFSHHNFE
;
A
#
# COMPACT_ATOMS: atom_id res chain seq x y z
N MET A 1 -36.45 -1.96 -7.29
CA MET A 1 -35.01 -2.11 -7.01
C MET A 1 -34.55 -1.77 -5.58
N ARG A 2 -35.16 -0.84 -4.83
CA ARG A 2 -34.71 -0.48 -3.46
C ARG A 2 -34.94 -1.54 -2.36
N LYS A 3 -35.89 -2.47 -2.51
CA LYS A 3 -36.19 -3.50 -1.48
C LYS A 3 -35.16 -4.64 -1.38
N ASN A 4 -34.42 -4.93 -2.45
CA ASN A 4 -33.40 -6.00 -2.44
C ASN A 4 -32.09 -5.58 -1.76
N LEU A 5 -31.78 -4.28 -1.76
CA LEU A 5 -30.59 -3.74 -1.12
C LEU A 5 -30.67 -3.85 0.42
N THR A 6 -31.88 -3.58 0.97
CA THR A 6 -32.12 -3.61 2.43
C THR A 6 -32.06 -5.03 2.99
N PHE A 7 -32.53 -6.03 2.26
CA PHE A 7 -32.51 -7.42 2.69
C PHE A 7 -31.10 -8.02 2.65
N PHE A 8 -30.29 -7.65 1.64
CA PHE A 8 -28.88 -8.07 1.54
C PHE A 8 -28.03 -7.44 2.64
N THR A 9 -28.25 -6.18 2.97
CA THR A 9 -27.58 -5.49 4.08
C THR A 9 -27.90 -6.13 5.43
N PHE A 10 -29.14 -6.55 5.64
CA PHE A 10 -29.59 -7.22 6.86
C PHE A 10 -28.95 -8.61 7.04
N LEU A 11 -28.85 -9.42 5.97
CA LEU A 11 -28.20 -10.73 6.00
C LEU A 11 -26.69 -10.64 6.26
N LEU A 12 -26.03 -9.56 5.85
CA LEU A 12 -24.62 -9.34 6.12
C LEU A 12 -24.35 -8.94 7.58
N GLN A 13 -25.29 -8.25 8.22
CA GLN A 13 -25.14 -7.81 9.62
C GLN A 13 -25.13 -8.99 10.63
N THR A 14 -25.74 -10.13 10.30
CA THR A 14 -25.81 -11.32 11.17
C THR A 14 -24.61 -12.25 11.05
N ARG A 15 -23.73 -12.05 10.06
CA ARG A 15 -22.55 -12.91 9.82
C ARG A 15 -21.32 -12.36 10.55
N THR A 16 -20.44 -13.26 11.01
CA THR A 16 -19.12 -12.88 11.52
C THR A 16 -18.27 -12.28 10.41
N TRP A 17 -17.28 -11.46 10.74
CA TRP A 17 -16.35 -10.89 9.75
C TRP A 17 -15.73 -11.97 8.85
N LYS A 18 -15.30 -13.11 9.44
CA LYS A 18 -14.76 -14.25 8.67
C LYS A 18 -15.74 -14.75 7.61
N GLN A 19 -17.01 -14.88 7.95
CA GLN A 19 -18.05 -15.33 7.01
C GLN A 19 -18.35 -14.29 5.93
N ARG A 20 -18.31 -13.01 6.27
CA ARG A 20 -18.46 -11.90 5.29
C ARG A 20 -17.30 -11.91 4.29
N LYS A 21 -16.06 -12.02 4.78
CA LYS A 21 -14.84 -12.07 3.95
C LYS A 21 -14.86 -13.24 2.97
N LEU A 22 -15.34 -14.43 3.36
CA LEU A 22 -15.48 -15.57 2.47
C LEU A 22 -16.52 -15.37 1.35
N ALA A 23 -17.48 -14.49 1.55
CA ALA A 23 -18.50 -14.14 0.55
C ALA A 23 -18.12 -12.97 -0.36
N MET A 24 -16.99 -12.31 -0.09
CA MET A 24 -16.49 -11.22 -0.93
C MET A 24 -16.00 -11.75 -2.28
N ARG A 25 -16.29 -11.01 -3.36
CA ARG A 25 -15.63 -11.21 -4.64
C ARG A 25 -14.13 -10.99 -4.45
N LYS A 26 -13.30 -11.79 -5.04
CA LYS A 26 -11.86 -11.53 -5.08
C LYS A 26 -11.54 -10.47 -6.14
N PRO A 27 -10.62 -9.52 -5.88
CA PRO A 27 -10.14 -8.64 -6.93
C PRO A 27 -9.39 -9.45 -8.00
N ASN A 28 -9.46 -8.98 -9.24
CA ASN A 28 -8.79 -9.63 -10.37
C ASN A 28 -7.67 -8.73 -10.90
N LEU A 29 -6.44 -9.16 -10.63
CA LEU A 29 -5.21 -8.51 -11.09
C LEU A 29 -4.40 -9.43 -12.01
N ALA A 30 -5.05 -10.42 -12.64
CA ALA A 30 -4.38 -11.37 -13.53
C ALA A 30 -3.62 -10.66 -14.64
N GLY A 31 -2.35 -11.02 -14.81
CA GLY A 31 -1.45 -10.45 -15.81
C GLY A 31 -0.95 -9.02 -15.49
N LYS A 32 -1.27 -8.47 -14.32
CA LYS A 32 -0.74 -7.17 -13.87
C LYS A 32 0.59 -7.34 -13.14
N ILE A 33 1.52 -6.43 -13.42
CA ILE A 33 2.84 -6.36 -12.78
C ILE A 33 2.84 -5.15 -11.84
N ILE A 34 2.95 -5.41 -10.55
CA ILE A 34 2.84 -4.39 -9.50
C ILE A 34 4.12 -4.32 -8.68
N THR A 35 4.72 -3.15 -8.60
CA THR A 35 5.89 -2.91 -7.75
C THR A 35 5.44 -2.47 -6.35
N VAL A 36 5.91 -3.18 -5.31
CA VAL A 36 5.66 -2.84 -3.91
C VAL A 36 6.92 -2.24 -3.29
N VAL A 37 6.93 -0.95 -3.06
CA VAL A 37 7.99 -0.23 -2.36
C VAL A 37 7.78 -0.35 -0.86
N GLY A 38 8.82 -0.75 -0.10
CA GLY A 38 8.73 -0.95 1.35
C GLY A 38 8.06 -2.27 1.76
N GLY A 39 8.16 -3.30 0.91
CA GLY A 39 7.47 -4.58 1.06
C GLY A 39 7.99 -5.53 2.15
N LEU A 40 9.07 -5.22 2.87
CA LEU A 40 9.73 -6.17 3.80
C LEU A 40 9.09 -6.26 5.19
N GLY A 41 8.29 -5.27 5.60
CA GLY A 41 7.66 -5.27 6.92
C GLY A 41 6.34 -6.05 6.96
N PRO A 42 5.71 -6.17 8.15
CA PRO A 42 4.44 -6.88 8.33
C PRO A 42 3.34 -6.43 7.36
N VAL A 43 3.22 -5.14 7.13
CA VAL A 43 2.25 -4.58 6.18
C VAL A 43 2.61 -4.98 4.75
N GLY A 44 3.90 -4.90 4.38
CA GLY A 44 4.37 -5.28 3.06
C GLY A 44 4.15 -6.76 2.74
N HIS A 45 4.32 -7.64 3.72
CA HIS A 45 3.97 -9.05 3.61
C HIS A 45 2.49 -9.24 3.25
N GLY A 46 1.58 -8.58 3.98
CA GLY A 46 0.15 -8.67 3.69
C GLY A 46 -0.23 -8.08 2.32
N LEU A 47 0.44 -6.99 1.90
CA LEU A 47 0.29 -6.40 0.57
C LEU A 47 0.70 -7.39 -0.52
N ALA A 48 1.90 -7.96 -0.41
CA ALA A 48 2.42 -8.92 -1.38
C ALA A 48 1.52 -10.15 -1.50
N ALA A 49 1.16 -10.78 -0.37
CA ALA A 49 0.30 -11.94 -0.34
C ALA A 49 -1.04 -11.67 -1.05
N SER A 50 -1.74 -10.59 -0.68
CA SER A 50 -3.06 -10.29 -1.24
C SER A 50 -3.02 -9.91 -2.73
N LEU A 51 -1.99 -9.21 -3.18
CA LEU A 51 -1.81 -8.88 -4.60
C LEU A 51 -1.53 -10.15 -5.43
N ILE A 52 -0.66 -11.05 -4.93
CA ILE A 52 -0.37 -12.34 -5.57
C ILE A 52 -1.62 -13.22 -5.60
N GLU A 53 -2.35 -13.33 -4.49
CA GLU A 53 -3.62 -14.06 -4.43
C GLU A 53 -4.69 -13.50 -5.40
N SER A 54 -4.57 -12.23 -5.77
CA SER A 54 -5.41 -11.56 -6.77
C SER A 54 -4.93 -11.76 -8.21
N GLY A 55 -3.83 -12.50 -8.42
CA GLY A 55 -3.28 -12.86 -9.73
C GLY A 55 -2.21 -11.93 -10.27
N ALA A 56 -1.73 -10.96 -9.48
CA ALA A 56 -0.64 -10.09 -9.90
C ALA A 56 0.73 -10.76 -9.81
N THR A 57 1.65 -10.35 -10.68
CA THR A 57 3.09 -10.49 -10.45
C THR A 57 3.54 -9.31 -9.60
N VAL A 58 4.14 -9.59 -8.44
CA VAL A 58 4.55 -8.60 -7.47
C VAL A 58 6.06 -8.48 -7.42
N ILE A 59 6.58 -7.28 -7.69
CA ILE A 59 8.01 -6.97 -7.63
C ILE A 59 8.29 -6.26 -6.30
N ILE A 60 9.23 -6.78 -5.51
CA ILE A 60 9.63 -6.17 -4.24
C ILE A 60 11.13 -5.84 -4.29
N PRO A 61 11.48 -4.57 -4.52
CA PRO A 61 12.87 -4.12 -4.46
C PRO A 61 13.28 -3.85 -3.02
N SER A 62 14.48 -4.29 -2.65
CA SER A 62 15.12 -3.95 -1.39
C SER A 62 16.63 -4.09 -1.47
N ARG A 63 17.35 -3.22 -0.74
CA ARG A 63 18.81 -3.31 -0.53
C ARG A 63 19.22 -4.42 0.43
N PHE A 64 18.28 -5.06 1.12
CA PHE A 64 18.53 -6.10 2.12
C PHE A 64 18.19 -7.48 1.54
N GLN A 65 19.18 -8.16 0.94
CA GLN A 65 18.97 -9.46 0.30
C GLN A 65 18.42 -10.50 1.28
N GLU A 66 19.01 -10.63 2.46
CA GLU A 66 18.57 -11.59 3.48
C GLU A 66 17.07 -11.43 3.82
N LYS A 67 16.60 -10.18 3.91
CA LYS A 67 15.18 -9.90 4.18
C LYS A 67 14.27 -10.19 2.99
N LEU A 68 14.77 -10.11 1.77
CA LEU A 68 14.05 -10.54 0.57
C LEU A 68 13.88 -12.07 0.57
N ASP A 69 14.93 -12.79 0.95
CA ASP A 69 14.91 -14.25 1.06
C ASP A 69 13.96 -14.69 2.17
N GLU A 70 14.02 -14.07 3.37
CA GLU A 70 13.07 -14.31 4.45
C GLU A 70 11.61 -14.05 4.04
N LEU A 71 11.34 -12.99 3.26
CA LEU A 71 10.01 -12.69 2.75
C LEU A 71 9.54 -13.77 1.78
N SER A 72 10.40 -14.19 0.87
CA SER A 72 10.11 -15.24 -0.09
C SER A 72 9.74 -16.55 0.63
N ASP A 73 10.52 -16.95 1.62
CA ASP A 73 10.29 -18.15 2.42
C ASP A 73 8.96 -18.06 3.20
N LYS A 74 8.71 -16.93 3.85
CA LYS A 74 7.44 -16.70 4.58
C LYS A 74 6.20 -16.77 3.68
N LEU A 75 6.31 -16.33 2.43
CA LEU A 75 5.24 -16.41 1.45
C LEU A 75 5.16 -17.77 0.75
N GLY A 76 6.11 -18.69 1.00
CA GLY A 76 6.19 -19.99 0.34
C GLY A 76 6.68 -19.91 -1.10
N SER A 77 7.49 -18.91 -1.42
CA SER A 77 8.10 -18.66 -2.74
C SER A 77 7.11 -18.78 -3.92
N PRO A 78 5.98 -18.05 -3.89
CA PRO A 78 4.95 -18.17 -4.92
C PRO A 78 5.47 -17.67 -6.28
N ALA A 79 5.04 -18.30 -7.36
CA ALA A 79 5.45 -17.93 -8.73
C ALA A 79 5.16 -16.46 -9.10
N GLY A 80 4.20 -15.82 -8.43
CA GLY A 80 3.89 -14.40 -8.63
C GLY A 80 4.78 -13.43 -7.85
N LEU A 81 5.77 -13.90 -7.07
CA LEU A 81 6.71 -13.04 -6.34
C LEU A 81 8.03 -12.92 -7.09
N CYS A 82 8.47 -11.68 -7.29
CA CYS A 82 9.80 -11.36 -7.77
C CYS A 82 10.50 -10.42 -6.78
N THR A 83 11.62 -10.85 -6.22
CA THR A 83 12.45 -10.04 -5.33
C THR A 83 13.63 -9.46 -6.12
N LEU A 84 13.89 -8.14 -5.97
CA LEU A 84 15.00 -7.47 -6.64
C LEU A 84 15.94 -6.83 -5.62
N HIS A 85 17.22 -7.19 -5.68
CA HIS A 85 18.23 -6.50 -4.89
C HIS A 85 18.48 -5.10 -5.44
N GLY A 86 18.24 -4.08 -4.63
CA GLY A 86 18.31 -2.65 -4.90
C GLY A 86 17.13 -1.91 -4.27
N GLY A 87 17.14 -0.60 -4.27
CA GLY A 87 16.09 0.18 -3.60
C GLY A 87 16.00 1.61 -4.08
N PHE A 88 15.16 2.42 -3.42
CA PHE A 88 14.92 3.82 -3.74
C PHE A 88 15.50 4.78 -2.67
N ALA A 89 16.43 4.30 -1.84
CA ALA A 89 17.01 5.13 -0.79
C ALA A 89 18.12 6.05 -1.29
N ASP A 90 18.75 5.69 -2.40
CA ASP A 90 19.82 6.44 -3.06
C ASP A 90 19.71 6.34 -4.59
N ASP A 91 20.39 7.24 -5.30
CA ASP A 91 20.24 7.40 -6.75
C ASP A 91 20.85 6.23 -7.53
N ASP A 92 21.97 5.67 -7.09
CA ASP A 92 22.63 4.55 -7.77
C ASP A 92 21.79 3.27 -7.64
N SER A 93 21.30 2.99 -6.45
CA SER A 93 20.42 1.85 -6.19
C SER A 93 19.08 1.98 -6.93
N ASN A 94 18.55 3.19 -7.05
CA ASN A 94 17.34 3.51 -7.79
C ASN A 94 17.49 3.19 -9.29
N SER A 95 18.55 3.71 -9.92
CA SER A 95 18.81 3.49 -11.35
C SER A 95 18.93 2.00 -11.66
N ASN A 96 19.62 1.24 -10.80
CA ASN A 96 19.76 -0.20 -10.96
C ASN A 96 18.42 -0.95 -10.86
N VAL A 97 17.54 -0.59 -9.92
CA VAL A 97 16.20 -1.21 -9.79
C VAL A 97 15.35 -0.93 -11.02
N VAL A 98 15.32 0.32 -11.50
CA VAL A 98 14.55 0.71 -12.68
C VAL A 98 15.01 -0.07 -13.92
N GLU A 99 16.32 -0.16 -14.13
CA GLU A 99 16.87 -0.90 -15.28
C GLU A 99 16.59 -2.40 -15.19
N LYS A 100 16.67 -3.01 -14.01
CA LYS A 100 16.28 -4.42 -13.81
C LYS A 100 14.81 -4.65 -14.12
N ILE A 101 13.91 -3.78 -13.62
CA ILE A 101 12.47 -3.89 -13.91
C ILE A 101 12.22 -3.79 -15.43
N LYS A 102 12.86 -2.83 -16.10
CA LYS A 102 12.74 -2.70 -17.57
C LYS A 102 13.24 -3.91 -18.31
N TYR A 103 14.39 -4.45 -17.90
CA TYR A 103 15.01 -5.60 -18.54
C TYR A 103 14.18 -6.87 -18.37
N GLU A 104 13.72 -7.16 -17.15
CA GLU A 104 13.04 -8.42 -16.82
C GLU A 104 11.56 -8.40 -17.20
N PHE A 105 10.89 -7.24 -17.06
CA PHE A 105 9.44 -7.13 -17.24
C PHE A 105 9.00 -6.19 -18.36
N GLY A 106 9.89 -5.33 -18.83
CA GLY A 106 9.60 -4.32 -19.85
C GLY A 106 8.67 -3.19 -19.37
N LYS A 107 7.78 -3.47 -18.43
CA LYS A 107 6.74 -2.56 -17.94
C LYS A 107 6.35 -2.84 -16.49
N ILE A 108 5.66 -1.90 -15.88
CA ILE A 108 4.86 -2.11 -14.67
C ILE A 108 3.43 -1.63 -14.90
N ASP A 109 2.47 -2.27 -14.25
CA ASP A 109 1.05 -1.92 -14.35
C ASP A 109 0.58 -1.06 -13.18
N GLY A 110 1.22 -1.15 -12.03
CA GLY A 110 0.89 -0.40 -10.85
C GLY A 110 2.02 -0.32 -9.85
N VAL A 111 1.89 0.61 -8.91
CA VAL A 111 2.80 0.78 -7.79
C VAL A 111 2.01 0.84 -6.49
N VAL A 112 2.49 0.14 -5.48
CA VAL A 112 2.04 0.27 -4.10
C VAL A 112 3.25 0.75 -3.29
N ALA A 113 3.27 2.03 -2.93
CA ALA A 113 4.33 2.60 -2.13
C ALA A 113 3.91 2.61 -0.66
N HIS A 114 4.52 1.75 0.12
CA HIS A 114 4.38 1.66 1.57
C HIS A 114 5.75 1.87 2.20
N GLY A 115 5.81 2.67 3.21
CA GLY A 115 6.98 2.82 4.04
C GLY A 115 6.56 3.55 5.28
N GLY A 116 6.79 2.93 6.42
CA GLY A 116 6.61 3.53 7.72
C GLY A 116 7.96 3.80 8.35
N LEU A 117 7.95 4.59 9.40
CA LEU A 117 9.10 4.68 10.28
C LEU A 117 9.33 3.28 10.87
N ILE A 118 10.51 2.74 10.63
CA ILE A 118 10.89 1.45 11.18
C ILE A 118 11.01 1.62 12.69
N ARG A 119 10.26 0.83 13.46
CA ARG A 119 10.43 0.77 14.89
C ARG A 119 11.90 0.49 15.21
N SER A 120 12.46 1.23 16.13
CA SER A 120 13.85 1.50 16.40
C SER A 120 14.79 0.31 16.63
N ASP A 121 14.26 -0.90 16.76
CA ASP A 121 15.07 -2.03 17.23
C ASP A 121 16.01 -2.58 16.14
N THR A 122 15.74 -2.27 14.87
CA THR A 122 16.53 -2.76 13.74
C THR A 122 17.42 -1.73 13.05
N LEU A 123 17.12 -0.42 13.16
CA LEU A 123 17.90 0.66 12.51
C LEU A 123 18.27 1.82 13.45
N GLY A 124 18.04 1.71 14.75
CA GLY A 124 18.47 2.73 15.72
C GLY A 124 17.69 4.05 15.66
N THR A 125 16.58 4.12 14.93
CA THR A 125 15.78 5.35 14.75
C THR A 125 14.90 5.70 15.95
N GLY A 126 15.22 5.46 17.09
CA GLY A 126 14.60 5.59 18.41
C GLY A 126 13.59 6.71 18.72
N VAL A 127 12.86 7.25 17.74
CA VAL A 127 11.84 8.30 17.96
C VAL A 127 10.43 7.79 18.13
N VAL A 128 10.11 6.60 17.62
CA VAL A 128 8.74 6.06 17.67
C VAL A 128 8.28 5.88 19.12
N GLY A 129 7.15 6.50 19.45
CA GLY A 129 6.59 6.47 20.81
C GLY A 129 7.26 7.39 21.82
N LYS A 130 8.22 8.23 21.40
CA LYS A 130 8.83 9.24 22.28
C LYS A 130 8.09 10.58 22.17
N SER A 131 8.08 11.32 23.29
CA SER A 131 7.58 12.69 23.28
C SER A 131 8.42 13.58 22.36
N ILE A 132 7.80 14.32 21.46
CA ILE A 132 8.46 15.28 20.56
C ILE A 132 9.28 16.31 21.33
N LEU A 133 8.90 16.63 22.57
CA LEU A 133 9.61 17.59 23.42
C LEU A 133 10.92 17.02 24.01
N LYS A 134 11.18 15.72 23.87
CA LYS A 134 12.35 15.02 24.41
C LYS A 134 13.29 14.45 23.35
N VAL A 135 12.95 14.62 22.07
CA VAL A 135 13.77 14.18 20.92
C VAL A 135 14.46 15.39 20.33
N SER A 136 15.72 15.24 19.91
CA SER A 136 16.45 16.34 19.28
C SER A 136 15.84 16.70 17.91
N PRO A 137 15.84 17.99 17.53
CA PRO A 137 15.37 18.42 16.21
C PRO A 137 16.08 17.70 15.06
N GLU A 138 17.40 17.45 15.20
CA GLU A 138 18.21 16.76 14.19
C GLU A 138 17.68 15.36 13.93
N LYS A 139 17.29 14.64 15.00
CA LYS A 139 16.75 13.27 14.86
C LYS A 139 15.37 13.25 14.17
N VAL A 140 14.52 14.22 14.49
CA VAL A 140 13.21 14.37 13.81
C VAL A 140 13.40 14.69 12.34
N LEU A 141 14.36 15.56 12.02
CA LEU A 141 14.68 15.93 10.63
C LEU A 141 15.28 14.74 9.87
N GLU A 142 16.20 13.98 10.49
CA GLU A 142 16.78 12.79 9.89
C GLU A 142 15.69 11.76 9.50
N ASP A 143 14.81 11.41 10.44
CA ASP A 143 13.73 10.45 10.18
C ASP A 143 12.76 10.97 9.09
N THR A 144 12.48 12.28 9.09
CA THR A 144 11.67 12.91 8.05
C THR A 144 12.34 12.83 6.68
N GLN A 145 13.63 13.09 6.60
CA GLN A 145 14.40 13.02 5.35
C GLN A 145 14.45 11.59 4.81
N ILE A 146 14.74 10.61 5.65
CA ILE A 146 14.82 9.20 5.24
C ILE A 146 13.50 8.77 4.61
N LEU A 147 12.38 9.06 5.29
CA LEU A 147 11.06 8.62 4.85
C LEU A 147 10.60 9.37 3.59
N LEU A 148 10.76 10.68 3.58
CA LEU A 148 10.37 11.52 2.45
C LEU A 148 11.21 11.20 1.20
N ARG A 149 12.53 11.03 1.37
CA ARG A 149 13.44 10.67 0.27
C ARG A 149 13.06 9.35 -0.37
N LEU A 150 12.84 8.29 0.43
CA LEU A 150 12.43 6.99 -0.08
C LEU A 150 11.21 7.10 -1.01
N HIS A 151 10.17 7.77 -0.53
CA HIS A 151 8.92 7.86 -1.29
C HIS A 151 9.00 8.80 -2.47
N LEU A 152 9.72 9.91 -2.35
CA LEU A 152 9.92 10.86 -3.45
C LEU A 152 10.74 10.21 -4.58
N THR A 153 11.86 9.57 -4.24
CA THR A 153 12.71 8.89 -5.22
C THR A 153 11.96 7.75 -5.92
N ALA A 154 11.20 6.96 -5.17
CA ALA A 154 10.36 5.91 -5.76
C ALA A 154 9.31 6.49 -6.71
N ALA A 155 8.65 7.59 -6.34
CA ALA A 155 7.64 8.23 -7.19
C ALA A 155 8.27 8.80 -8.47
N GLN A 156 9.41 9.50 -8.36
CA GLN A 156 10.14 10.05 -9.49
C GLN A 156 10.62 8.98 -10.48
N ALA A 157 10.96 7.79 -9.98
CA ALA A 157 11.41 6.68 -10.80
C ALA A 157 10.25 5.91 -11.44
N LEU A 158 9.18 5.63 -10.70
CA LEU A 158 8.15 4.68 -11.09
C LEU A 158 6.93 5.34 -11.77
N ILE A 159 6.60 6.60 -11.48
CA ILE A 159 5.50 7.30 -12.17
C ILE A 159 5.78 7.43 -13.67
N PRO A 160 6.97 7.86 -14.14
CA PRO A 160 7.28 7.88 -15.56
C PRO A 160 7.19 6.51 -16.24
N MET A 161 7.50 5.41 -15.53
CA MET A 161 7.33 4.06 -16.06
C MET A 161 5.84 3.69 -16.24
N LEU A 162 4.96 4.14 -15.35
CA LEU A 162 3.52 3.99 -15.51
C LEU A 162 2.99 4.82 -16.69
N GLU A 163 3.51 6.04 -16.86
CA GLU A 163 3.13 6.94 -17.97
C GLU A 163 3.59 6.43 -19.33
N SER A 164 4.76 5.82 -19.42
CA SER A 164 5.30 5.30 -20.69
C SER A 164 4.44 4.18 -21.30
N LYS A 165 3.58 3.56 -20.50
CA LYS A 165 2.64 2.54 -20.94
C LYS A 165 1.37 3.11 -21.58
N ILE A 166 1.09 4.39 -21.36
CA ILE A 166 -0.10 5.06 -21.82
C ILE A 166 -0.03 5.21 -23.34
N GLY A 167 -1.00 4.62 -24.05
CA GLY A 167 -1.06 4.66 -25.51
C GLY A 167 -0.68 3.36 -26.24
N THR A 168 -0.14 2.37 -25.53
CA THR A 168 0.19 1.05 -26.11
C THR A 168 -0.94 0.02 -25.91
N GLU A 169 -1.80 0.24 -24.96
CA GLU A 169 -3.01 -0.55 -24.67
C GLU A 169 -4.23 0.38 -24.74
N SER A 170 -5.44 -0.18 -24.80
CA SER A 170 -6.66 0.60 -24.91
C SER A 170 -6.66 1.77 -23.90
N TRP A 171 -7.06 2.93 -24.35
CA TRP A 171 -7.14 4.21 -23.61
C TRP A 171 -7.98 4.18 -22.32
N GLU A 172 -8.43 2.99 -21.92
CA GLU A 172 -9.21 2.72 -20.73
C GLU A 172 -8.37 2.40 -19.50
N SER A 173 -7.06 2.11 -19.64
CA SER A 173 -6.23 1.75 -18.49
C SER A 173 -5.62 2.97 -17.81
N HIS A 174 -5.97 3.18 -16.55
CA HIS A 174 -5.39 4.23 -15.72
C HIS A 174 -4.48 3.55 -14.66
N PRO A 175 -3.18 3.46 -14.91
CA PRO A 175 -2.28 2.77 -13.99
C PRO A 175 -2.26 3.46 -12.62
N PRO A 176 -2.43 2.71 -11.51
CA PRO A 176 -2.45 3.27 -10.17
C PRO A 176 -1.04 3.42 -9.58
N TYR A 177 -0.83 4.53 -8.89
CA TYR A 177 0.20 4.70 -7.88
C TYR A 177 -0.52 4.80 -6.52
N THR A 178 -0.56 3.70 -5.77
CA THR A 178 -1.24 3.64 -4.47
C THR A 178 -0.26 3.93 -3.36
N PHE A 179 -0.44 5.06 -2.68
CA PHE A 179 0.43 5.55 -1.62
C PHE A 179 -0.19 5.25 -0.26
N LEU A 180 0.45 4.35 0.50
CA LEU A 180 0.04 3.99 1.85
C LEU A 180 0.85 4.77 2.87
N THR A 181 0.16 5.54 3.70
CA THR A 181 0.77 6.33 4.77
C THR A 181 0.20 5.95 6.13
N GLY A 182 0.99 6.13 7.19
CA GLY A 182 0.48 6.05 8.55
C GLY A 182 -0.56 7.15 8.79
N GLY A 183 -1.69 6.81 9.40
CA GLY A 183 -2.67 7.78 9.87
C GLY A 183 -2.30 8.28 11.25
N LEU A 184 -2.42 9.59 11.48
CA LEU A 184 -2.35 10.18 12.81
C LEU A 184 -3.76 10.25 13.41
N ARG A 185 -3.93 9.77 14.62
CA ARG A 185 -5.12 10.01 15.43
C ARG A 185 -4.85 11.17 16.37
N GLU A 186 -5.76 12.12 16.42
CA GLU A 186 -5.65 13.28 17.33
C GLU A 186 -5.59 12.86 18.80
N GLU A 187 -6.20 11.71 19.13
CA GLU A 187 -6.29 11.17 20.48
C GLU A 187 -5.11 10.24 20.88
N GLU A 188 -4.24 9.86 19.92
CA GLU A 188 -3.11 8.98 20.22
C GLU A 188 -1.89 9.78 20.71
N THR A 189 -1.66 9.74 22.02
CA THR A 189 -0.46 10.29 22.66
C THR A 189 0.83 9.52 22.28
N SER A 190 0.72 8.38 21.59
CA SER A 190 1.83 7.50 21.25
C SER A 190 2.63 7.91 19.99
N LEU A 191 2.09 8.81 19.16
CA LEU A 191 2.68 9.21 17.88
C LEU A 191 3.24 10.64 17.93
N GLN A 192 4.08 10.96 18.90
CA GLN A 192 4.48 12.36 19.09
C GLN A 192 5.70 12.77 18.24
N ALA A 193 6.78 11.99 18.28
CA ALA A 193 8.01 12.38 17.62
C ALA A 193 8.09 11.96 16.14
N GLU A 194 7.34 10.96 15.73
CA GLU A 194 7.18 10.53 14.34
C GLU A 194 6.15 11.37 13.55
N GLY A 195 5.36 12.19 14.21
CA GLY A 195 4.34 13.03 13.59
C GLY A 195 4.83 13.84 12.39
N PRO A 196 5.93 14.60 12.51
CA PRO A 196 6.48 15.38 11.40
C PRO A 196 6.85 14.53 10.18
N ALA A 197 7.46 13.38 10.38
CA ALA A 197 7.84 12.47 9.29
C ALA A 197 6.61 11.92 8.57
N LEU A 198 5.59 11.47 9.30
CA LEU A 198 4.34 10.96 8.70
C LEU A 198 3.54 12.06 8.00
N THR A 199 3.47 13.27 8.56
CA THR A 199 2.76 14.39 7.93
C THR A 199 3.46 14.92 6.68
N SER A 200 4.78 14.80 6.58
CA SER A 200 5.53 15.15 5.36
C SER A 200 5.06 14.31 4.16
N LEU A 201 4.67 13.06 4.38
CA LEU A 201 4.12 12.18 3.35
C LEU A 201 2.73 12.65 2.86
N TYR A 202 1.94 13.32 3.71
CA TYR A 202 0.66 13.90 3.27
C TYR A 202 0.89 15.03 2.26
N GLY A 203 1.90 15.87 2.51
CA GLY A 203 2.34 16.90 1.56
C GLY A 203 2.83 16.29 0.26
N LEU A 204 3.65 15.23 0.33
CA LEU A 204 4.10 14.51 -0.85
C LEU A 204 2.92 13.93 -1.64
N GLY A 205 1.96 13.26 -0.99
CA GLY A 205 0.77 12.72 -1.65
C GLY A 205 -0.06 13.79 -2.36
N LEU A 206 -0.19 14.99 -1.78
CA LEU A 206 -0.84 16.14 -2.42
C LEU A 206 -0.06 16.59 -3.66
N SER A 207 1.27 16.74 -3.55
CA SER A 207 2.14 17.14 -4.65
C SER A 207 2.13 16.15 -5.81
N LEU A 208 2.17 14.84 -5.51
CA LEU A 208 2.09 13.80 -6.54
C LEU A 208 0.75 13.85 -7.29
N ARG A 209 -0.37 14.01 -6.60
CA ARG A 209 -1.68 14.18 -7.25
C ARG A 209 -1.76 15.44 -8.12
N ALA A 210 -1.15 16.53 -7.67
CA ALA A 210 -1.08 17.76 -8.47
C ALA A 210 -0.21 17.54 -9.71
N ALA A 211 0.97 16.95 -9.56
CA ALA A 211 1.90 16.68 -10.66
C ALA A 211 1.30 15.73 -11.72
N THR A 212 0.50 14.75 -11.29
CA THR A 212 -0.16 13.78 -12.21
C THR A 212 -1.57 14.21 -12.64
N SER A 213 -1.98 15.44 -12.35
CA SER A 213 -3.37 15.90 -12.64
C SER A 213 -3.74 15.89 -14.11
N GLN A 214 -2.77 16.01 -15.00
CA GLN A 214 -2.92 15.93 -16.46
C GLN A 214 -2.48 14.57 -17.03
N SER A 215 -2.01 13.68 -16.19
CA SER A 215 -1.62 12.32 -16.53
C SER A 215 -2.77 11.33 -16.35
N GLN A 216 -2.71 10.20 -17.02
CA GLN A 216 -3.63 9.09 -16.78
C GLN A 216 -3.26 8.29 -15.52
N VAL A 217 -2.09 8.50 -14.93
CA VAL A 217 -1.70 7.84 -13.68
C VAL A 217 -2.57 8.31 -12.53
N LYS A 218 -3.18 7.36 -11.83
CA LYS A 218 -4.01 7.64 -10.66
C LYS A 218 -3.21 7.51 -9.36
N VAL A 219 -2.96 8.62 -8.71
CA VAL A 219 -2.33 8.62 -7.38
C VAL A 219 -3.39 8.46 -6.30
N ASN A 220 -3.56 7.24 -5.80
CA ASN A 220 -4.41 6.94 -4.65
C ASN A 220 -3.62 7.14 -3.35
N GLU A 221 -4.28 7.63 -2.30
CA GLU A 221 -3.70 7.75 -0.97
C GLU A 221 -4.57 7.01 0.05
N LEU A 222 -3.96 6.09 0.79
CA LEU A 222 -4.59 5.31 1.83
C LEU A 222 -3.88 5.59 3.16
N ARG A 223 -4.55 6.34 4.06
CA ARG A 223 -4.04 6.72 5.38
C ARG A 223 -4.55 5.73 6.41
N ILE A 224 -3.64 4.98 7.02
CA ILE A 224 -3.98 3.89 7.94
C ILE A 224 -3.56 4.26 9.37
N ALA A 225 -4.52 4.51 10.24
CA ALA A 225 -4.32 4.74 11.66
C ALA A 225 -4.69 3.49 12.49
N LEU A 226 -4.33 2.30 12.00
CA LEU A 226 -4.57 1.02 12.64
C LEU A 226 -3.26 0.28 12.89
N HIS A 227 -3.20 -0.44 14.01
CA HIS A 227 -2.16 -1.44 14.21
C HIS A 227 -2.59 -2.74 13.53
N LEU A 228 -1.77 -3.23 12.60
CA LEU A 228 -2.05 -4.42 11.81
C LEU A 228 -1.23 -5.60 12.33
N ASN A 229 -1.82 -6.79 12.30
CA ASN A 229 -1.18 -8.06 12.61
C ASN A 229 -0.89 -8.84 11.33
N GLU A 230 0.12 -9.70 11.36
CA GLU A 230 0.48 -10.56 10.24
C GLU A 230 -0.43 -11.78 10.08
N SER A 231 -0.91 -12.34 11.19
CA SER A 231 -1.63 -13.61 11.20
C SER A 231 -2.95 -13.58 11.97
N ASP A 232 -3.82 -14.55 11.68
CA ASP A 232 -5.07 -14.74 12.43
C ASP A 232 -4.81 -15.11 13.90
N GLU A 233 -3.70 -15.80 14.20
CA GLU A 233 -3.29 -16.13 15.55
C GLU A 233 -2.97 -14.90 16.37
N GLU A 234 -2.17 -13.97 15.82
CA GLU A 234 -1.90 -12.69 16.46
C GLU A 234 -3.17 -11.85 16.66
N ARG A 235 -4.10 -11.92 15.70
CA ARG A 235 -5.40 -11.25 15.80
C ARG A 235 -6.25 -11.80 16.95
N MET A 236 -6.23 -13.10 17.17
CA MET A 236 -6.94 -13.73 18.27
C MET A 236 -6.39 -13.34 19.63
N HIS A 237 -5.06 -13.23 19.74
CA HIS A 237 -4.39 -12.88 21.00
C HIS A 237 -4.38 -11.37 21.31
N LYS A 238 -4.36 -10.51 20.29
CA LYS A 238 -4.24 -9.04 20.43
C LYS A 238 -5.54 -8.32 20.06
N ALA A 239 -6.62 -8.61 20.75
CA ALA A 239 -7.88 -7.82 20.74
C ALA A 239 -8.33 -7.31 19.34
N LYS A 240 -8.70 -8.23 18.44
CA LYS A 240 -9.45 -7.93 17.20
C LYS A 240 -8.81 -6.90 16.25
N ARG A 241 -7.49 -6.81 16.17
CA ARG A 241 -6.83 -5.95 15.20
C ARG A 241 -6.95 -6.54 13.79
N PRO A 242 -7.16 -5.72 12.75
CA PRO A 242 -7.21 -6.21 11.37
C PRO A 242 -5.87 -6.79 10.96
N LEU A 243 -5.92 -7.82 10.11
CA LEU A 243 -4.72 -8.40 9.51
C LEU A 243 -4.14 -7.45 8.46
N SER A 244 -2.82 -7.49 8.28
CA SER A 244 -2.15 -6.83 7.16
C SER A 244 -2.66 -7.34 5.80
N LEU A 245 -3.15 -8.60 5.75
CA LEU A 245 -3.86 -9.18 4.61
C LEU A 245 -5.15 -8.42 4.25
N ASP A 246 -5.90 -7.92 5.23
CA ASP A 246 -7.13 -7.15 4.96
C ASP A 246 -6.79 -5.79 4.31
N LEU A 247 -5.70 -5.17 4.73
CA LEU A 247 -5.17 -3.99 4.06
C LEU A 247 -4.65 -4.30 2.66
N GLY A 248 -3.96 -5.43 2.50
CA GLY A 248 -3.52 -5.92 1.21
C GLY A 248 -4.70 -6.15 0.25
N LEU A 249 -5.76 -6.77 0.73
CA LEU A 249 -6.99 -6.99 -0.04
C LEU A 249 -7.66 -5.66 -0.44
N LEU A 250 -7.75 -4.68 0.47
CA LEU A 250 -8.25 -3.34 0.14
C LEU A 250 -7.39 -2.68 -0.95
N THR A 251 -6.07 -2.82 -0.83
CA THR A 251 -5.13 -2.29 -1.82
C THR A 251 -5.30 -2.96 -3.18
N ALA A 252 -5.54 -4.27 -3.22
CA ALA A 252 -5.81 -5.00 -4.45
C ALA A 252 -7.10 -4.52 -5.13
N TYR A 253 -8.18 -4.29 -4.38
CA TYR A 253 -9.41 -3.68 -4.92
C TYR A 253 -9.19 -2.26 -5.46
N LEU A 254 -8.41 -1.43 -4.76
CA LEU A 254 -8.09 -0.08 -5.23
C LEU A 254 -7.31 -0.10 -6.55
N ASN A 255 -6.37 -1.04 -6.69
CA ASN A 255 -5.65 -1.23 -7.94
C ASN A 255 -6.59 -1.70 -9.06
N GLU A 256 -7.37 -2.75 -8.84
CA GLU A 256 -8.36 -3.25 -9.82
C GLU A 256 -9.32 -2.13 -10.26
N ARG A 257 -9.88 -1.37 -9.30
CA ARG A 257 -10.78 -0.26 -9.59
C ARG A 257 -10.14 0.82 -10.45
N SER A 258 -8.86 1.10 -10.22
CA SER A 258 -8.15 2.09 -11.01
C SER A 258 -8.04 1.71 -12.49
N TYR A 259 -7.90 0.41 -12.79
CA TYR A 259 -7.90 -0.07 -14.18
C TYR A 259 -9.27 0.00 -14.85
N ASN A 260 -10.33 -0.30 -14.11
CA ASN A 260 -11.66 -0.57 -14.66
C ASN A 260 -12.62 0.64 -14.61
N SER A 261 -12.23 1.77 -14.04
CA SER A 261 -13.13 2.90 -13.85
C SER A 261 -12.86 4.04 -14.82
N LEU A 262 -13.74 4.21 -15.79
CA LEU A 262 -13.81 5.39 -16.66
C LEU A 262 -14.16 6.67 -15.88
N MET A 263 -14.87 6.54 -14.76
CA MET A 263 -15.43 7.64 -13.97
C MET A 263 -14.43 8.30 -13.01
N CYS A 264 -13.30 7.66 -12.71
CA CYS A 264 -12.35 8.15 -11.74
C CYS A 264 -11.10 8.71 -12.41
N THR A 265 -11.18 9.90 -12.93
CA THR A 265 -10.05 10.61 -13.59
C THR A 265 -9.00 11.10 -12.59
N LYS A 266 -9.33 11.12 -11.29
CA LYS A 266 -8.42 11.55 -10.22
C LYS A 266 -8.22 10.43 -9.21
N GLY A 267 -7.02 10.30 -8.67
CA GLY A 267 -6.72 9.38 -7.57
C GLY A 267 -7.58 9.68 -6.35
N MET A 268 -7.93 8.62 -5.62
CA MET A 268 -8.78 8.68 -4.42
C MET A 268 -7.95 8.77 -3.15
N ARG A 269 -8.53 9.41 -2.12
CA ARG A 269 -7.95 9.44 -0.79
C ARG A 269 -8.91 8.79 0.19
N TYR A 270 -8.42 7.79 0.90
CA TYR A 270 -9.14 7.10 1.95
C TYR A 270 -8.41 7.25 3.28
N ARG A 271 -9.17 7.35 4.36
CA ARG A 271 -8.66 7.30 5.73
C ARG A 271 -9.33 6.13 6.42
N VAL A 272 -8.53 5.34 7.13
CA VAL A 272 -9.00 4.18 7.89
C VAL A 272 -8.49 4.30 9.31
N GLN A 273 -9.38 4.53 10.25
CA GLN A 273 -9.07 4.76 11.66
C GLN A 273 -9.55 3.63 12.55
N THR A 274 -10.59 2.91 12.13
CA THR A 274 -11.18 1.82 12.88
C THR A 274 -11.26 0.54 12.06
N ASN A 275 -11.45 -0.60 12.75
CA ASN A 275 -11.66 -1.89 12.10
C ASN A 275 -12.95 -1.88 11.27
N GLU A 276 -13.98 -1.24 11.78
CA GLU A 276 -15.29 -1.13 11.14
C GLU A 276 -15.18 -0.35 9.82
N GLU A 277 -14.41 0.74 9.78
CA GLU A 277 -14.15 1.49 8.54
C GLU A 277 -13.40 0.65 7.51
N LEU A 278 -12.41 -0.17 7.92
CA LEU A 278 -11.72 -1.07 7.02
C LEU A 278 -12.68 -2.13 6.46
N GLU A 279 -13.49 -2.75 7.33
CA GLU A 279 -14.49 -3.74 6.94
C GLU A 279 -15.53 -3.14 5.98
N GLU A 280 -16.00 -1.94 6.24
CA GLU A 280 -16.96 -1.23 5.38
C GLU A 280 -16.38 -0.95 3.99
N LEU A 281 -15.14 -0.46 3.92
CA LEU A 281 -14.47 -0.24 2.64
C LEU A 281 -14.29 -1.53 1.87
N LEU A 282 -13.86 -2.61 2.52
CA LEU A 282 -13.70 -3.92 1.89
C LEU A 282 -15.04 -4.44 1.33
N LEU A 283 -16.12 -4.36 2.10
CA LEU A 283 -17.46 -4.73 1.65
C LEU A 283 -17.90 -3.88 0.47
N ARG A 284 -17.73 -2.56 0.57
CA ARG A 284 -18.08 -1.61 -0.50
C ARG A 284 -17.38 -1.93 -1.81
N PHE A 285 -16.07 -2.21 -1.76
CA PHE A 285 -15.31 -2.54 -2.97
C PHE A 285 -15.61 -3.92 -3.53
N SER A 286 -15.92 -4.90 -2.67
CA SER A 286 -16.24 -6.26 -3.10
C SER A 286 -17.61 -6.36 -3.82
N HIS A 287 -18.54 -5.45 -3.53
CA HIS A 287 -19.92 -5.50 -4.08
C HIS A 287 -20.14 -4.59 -5.28
N HIS A 288 -19.24 -3.68 -5.58
CA HIS A 288 -19.36 -2.87 -6.78
C HIS A 288 -18.90 -3.68 -8.01
N ASN A 289 -19.88 -4.20 -8.76
CA ASN A 289 -19.69 -4.40 -10.19
C ASN A 289 -19.50 -3.01 -10.79
N PHE A 290 -18.37 -2.81 -11.45
CA PHE A 290 -18.04 -1.55 -12.14
C PHE A 290 -18.92 -1.47 -13.39
N GLU A 291 -20.19 -1.03 -13.24
CA GLU A 291 -21.03 -0.56 -14.33
C GLU A 291 -20.81 0.95 -14.54
#